data_64f22177c44077bb3dcf32903ab752aa
#
_entry.id   64f22177c44077bb3dcf32903ab752aa
#
_cell.length_a   1.000
_cell.length_b   1.000
_cell.length_c   1.000
_cell.angle_alpha   90.00
_cell.angle_beta   90.00
_cell.angle_gamma   90.00
#
_symmetry.space_group_name_H-M   'P 1'
#
loop_
_entity.id
_entity.type
_entity.pdbx_description
1 polymer ?
#
loop_
_entity_poly.entity_id
_entity_poly.type
_entity_poly.pdbx_seq_one_letter_code
_entity_poly.pdbx_strand_id
1 'polypeptide(L)' 'MKAVVWSKHHCPYCDQARALLTQHGIEFEERKIGDGYTREDLLAAVPTARTVPQIFL' A
#
# COMPACT_ATOMS: atom_id res chain seq x y z
N MET A 1 -14.76 0.93 -7.93
CA MET A 1 -14.03 0.07 -6.99
C MET A 1 -12.76 0.78 -6.56
N LYS A 2 -12.39 0.66 -5.29
CA LYS A 2 -11.23 1.38 -4.75
C LYS A 2 -10.26 0.37 -4.17
N ALA A 3 -9.00 0.47 -4.55
CA ALA A 3 -7.94 -0.37 -4.01
C ALA A 3 -7.39 0.21 -2.70
N VAL A 4 -6.77 -0.63 -1.89
CA VAL A 4 -6.01 -0.20 -0.72
C VAL A 4 -4.56 -0.60 -0.94
N VAL A 5 -3.65 0.36 -0.78
CA VAL A 5 -2.21 0.16 -0.98
C VAL A 5 -1.49 0.47 0.33
N TRP A 6 -0.86 -0.54 0.90
CA TRP A 6 0.05 -0.34 2.03
C TRP A 6 1.44 -0.07 1.50
N SER A 7 2.03 1.04 1.91
CA SER A 7 3.33 1.50 1.41
C SER A 7 4.21 1.98 2.56
N LYS A 8 5.41 2.45 2.22
CA LYS A 8 6.32 3.08 3.18
C LYS A 8 7.15 4.15 2.46
N HIS A 9 7.87 4.95 3.24
CA HIS A 9 8.83 5.90 2.69
C HIS A 9 10.00 5.16 2.03
N HIS A 10 10.57 5.77 1.00
CA HIS A 10 11.75 5.23 0.30
C HIS A 10 11.50 3.81 -0.24
N CYS A 11 10.34 3.62 -0.86
CA CYS A 11 9.96 2.33 -1.43
C CYS A 11 9.72 2.48 -2.93
N PRO A 12 10.71 2.18 -3.79
CA PRO A 12 10.53 2.29 -5.24
C PRO A 12 9.41 1.40 -5.76
N TYR A 13 9.27 0.19 -5.22
CA TYR A 13 8.19 -0.71 -5.63
C TYR A 13 6.81 -0.19 -5.26
N CYS A 14 6.71 0.54 -4.14
CA CYS A 14 5.46 1.18 -3.77
C CYS A 14 5.11 2.29 -4.77
N ASP A 15 6.10 3.06 -5.21
CA ASP A 15 5.92 4.09 -6.22
C ASP A 15 5.45 3.48 -7.53
N GLN A 16 6.04 2.35 -7.95
CA GLN A 16 5.65 1.63 -9.15
C GLN A 16 4.21 1.11 -9.03
N ALA A 17 3.84 0.59 -7.88
CA ALA A 17 2.49 0.09 -7.65
C ALA A 17 1.45 1.20 -7.79
N ARG A 18 1.71 2.37 -7.19
CA ARG A 18 0.81 3.51 -7.31
C ARG A 18 0.70 3.99 -8.75
N ALA A 19 1.83 4.07 -9.45
CA ALA A 19 1.84 4.49 -10.84
C ALA A 19 1.03 3.53 -11.71
N LEU A 20 1.16 2.23 -11.47
CA LEU A 20 0.42 1.22 -12.21
C LEU A 20 -1.08 1.37 -12.00
N LEU A 21 -1.52 1.53 -10.76
CA LEU A 21 -2.94 1.72 -10.47
C LEU A 21 -3.49 2.97 -11.14
N THR A 22 -2.75 4.07 -11.09
CA THR A 22 -3.13 5.32 -11.74
C THR A 22 -3.22 5.13 -13.25
N GLN A 23 -2.27 4.42 -13.85
CA GLN A 23 -2.24 4.15 -15.28
C GLN A 23 -3.47 3.37 -15.73
N HIS A 24 -3.97 2.49 -14.90
CA HIS A 24 -5.17 1.69 -15.19
C HIS A 24 -6.47 2.36 -14.75
N GLY A 25 -6.39 3.60 -14.27
CA GLY A 25 -7.58 4.33 -13.86
C GLY A 25 -8.23 3.80 -12.59
N ILE A 26 -7.47 3.12 -11.74
CA ILE A 26 -7.97 2.54 -10.49
C ILE A 26 -7.73 3.52 -9.36
N GLU A 27 -8.79 3.93 -8.68
CA GLU A 27 -8.67 4.73 -7.47
C GLU A 27 -8.12 3.87 -6.34
N PHE A 28 -7.32 4.48 -5.46
CA PHE A 28 -6.77 3.76 -4.33
C PHE A 28 -6.64 4.65 -3.10
N GLU A 29 -6.67 4.01 -1.93
CA GLU A 29 -6.31 4.61 -0.66
C GLU A 29 -4.90 4.15 -0.31
N GLU A 30 -4.00 5.09 -0.08
CA GLU A 30 -2.64 4.77 0.34
C GLU A 30 -2.55 4.81 1.86
N ARG A 31 -2.05 3.72 2.45
CA ARG A 31 -1.79 3.62 3.88
C ARG A 31 -0.29 3.51 4.07
N LYS A 32 0.33 4.66 4.35
CA LYS A 32 1.78 4.75 4.42
C LYS A 32 2.26 4.51 5.85
N ILE A 33 3.08 3.47 6.03
CA ILE A 33 3.68 3.16 7.32
C ILE A 33 4.68 4.26 7.68
N GLY A 34 4.55 4.78 8.90
CA GLY A 34 5.35 5.92 9.34
C GLY A 34 4.69 7.26 9.08
N ASP A 35 3.51 7.26 8.46
CA ASP A 35 2.76 8.47 8.16
C ASP A 35 1.27 8.22 8.39
N GLY A 36 0.91 8.06 9.66
CA GLY A 36 -0.47 7.79 10.08
C GLY A 36 -0.78 6.32 10.31
N TYR A 37 0.07 5.42 9.86
CA TYR A 37 -0.09 3.97 10.04
C TYR A 37 1.20 3.36 10.55
N THR A 38 1.07 2.26 11.29
CA THR A 38 2.20 1.53 11.84
C THR A 38 2.33 0.16 11.18
N ARG A 39 3.47 -0.48 11.41
CA ARG A 39 3.66 -1.85 10.96
C ARG A 39 2.66 -2.80 11.61
N GLU A 40 2.30 -2.54 12.86
CA GLU A 40 1.29 -3.33 13.57
C GLU A 40 -0.06 -3.20 12.90
N ASP A 41 -0.40 -2.02 12.39
CA ASP A 41 -1.64 -1.81 11.63
C ASP A 41 -1.66 -2.69 10.39
N LEU A 42 -0.54 -2.76 9.67
CA LEU A 42 -0.43 -3.62 8.50
C LEU A 42 -0.60 -5.08 8.88
N LEU A 43 0.05 -5.55 9.92
CA LEU A 43 -0.02 -6.94 10.35
C LEU A 43 -1.40 -7.31 10.89
N ALA A 44 -2.12 -6.34 11.47
CA ALA A 44 -3.51 -6.56 11.87
C ALA A 44 -4.41 -6.78 10.67
N ALA A 45 -4.19 -6.05 9.59
CA ALA A 45 -4.97 -6.18 8.36
C ALA A 45 -4.52 -7.39 7.52
N VAL A 46 -3.21 -7.65 7.48
CA VAL A 46 -2.61 -8.71 6.66
C VAL A 46 -1.60 -9.47 7.52
N PRO A 47 -2.05 -10.45 8.30
CA PRO A 47 -1.16 -11.15 9.26
C PRO A 47 0.07 -11.81 8.64
N THR A 48 0.00 -12.15 7.35
CA THR A 48 1.12 -12.80 6.65
C THR A 48 2.02 -11.82 5.91
N ALA A 49 1.76 -10.51 6.02
CA ALA A 49 2.55 -9.53 5.29
C ALA A 49 3.97 -9.48 5.82
N ARG A 50 4.94 -9.52 4.90
CA ARG A 50 6.36 -9.41 5.24
C ARG A 50 6.98 -8.15 4.66
N THR A 51 6.42 -7.65 3.58
CA THR A 51 6.96 -6.53 2.84
C THR A 51 5.84 -5.63 2.35
N VAL A 52 6.21 -4.46 1.86
CA VAL A 52 5.33 -3.58 1.11
C VAL A 52 5.90 -3.45 -0.30
N PRO A 53 5.10 -3.15 -1.31
CA PRO A 53 3.67 -2.81 -1.21
C PRO A 53 2.79 -4.03 -0.99
N GLN A 54 1.63 -3.80 -0.33
CA GLN A 54 0.54 -4.77 -0.25
C GLN A 54 -0.68 -4.09 -0.87
N ILE A 55 -1.27 -4.73 -1.86
CA ILE A 55 -2.35 -4.13 -2.66
C ILE A 55 -3.57 -5.03 -2.61
N PHE A 56 -4.72 -4.43 -2.29
CA PHE A 56 -6.00 -5.13 -2.22
C PHE A 56 -7.06 -4.38 -3.02
N LEU A 57 -7.82 -5.09 -3.77
CA LEU A 57 -8.93 -4.53 -4.57
C LEU A 57 -10.29 -4.66 -3.88
#